data_40e38176c0e9bfe13d80aa78f13926bc
#
_entry.id   40e38176c0e9bfe13d80aa78f13926bc
#
_cell.length_a   1.000
_cell.length_b   1.000
_cell.length_c   1.000
_cell.angle_alpha   90.00
_cell.angle_beta   90.00
_cell.angle_gamma   90.00
#
_symmetry.space_group_name_H-M   'P 1'
#
loop_
_entity.id
_entity.type
_entity.pdbx_description
1 polymer ?
#
loop_
_entity_poly.entity_id
_entity_poly.type
_entity_poly.pdbx_seq_one_letter_code
_entity_poly.pdbx_strand_id
1 'polypeptide(L)'
;KLLKLKFPWLPIGKLVMIPDMVVVILAAVVFGTVNAALYGLIQMYLLSKVMDMILYGWDTSRVAYIITDRWEETVQGLLDMNRGVTLLQGKGAYTGAEKQVLLVAFRQREIVPIKRMLREIDPKAFFIVCDAHEILGEGFGDYQKEEI
;
A
#
# COMPACT_ATOMS: atom_id res chain seq x y z
N LYS A 1 -14.66 -0.66 -19.76
CA LYS A 1 -14.08 0.65 -20.15
C LYS A 1 -15.04 1.82 -19.91
N LEU A 2 -16.34 1.71 -20.27
CA LEU A 2 -17.35 2.80 -20.10
C LEU A 2 -17.65 3.14 -18.64
N LEU A 3 -17.74 2.17 -17.76
CA LEU A 3 -17.97 2.37 -16.31
C LEU A 3 -16.80 3.05 -15.60
N LYS A 4 -15.54 2.78 -16.01
CA LYS A 4 -14.35 3.43 -15.45
C LYS A 4 -14.28 4.92 -15.83
N LEU A 5 -14.83 5.33 -16.98
CA LEU A 5 -14.93 6.72 -17.39
C LEU A 5 -15.90 7.52 -16.50
N LYS A 6 -16.92 6.86 -15.93
CA LYS A 6 -17.93 7.51 -15.08
C LYS A 6 -17.55 7.51 -13.60
N PHE A 7 -16.73 6.54 -13.15
CA PHE A 7 -16.29 6.39 -11.75
C PHE A 7 -14.78 6.10 -11.65
N PRO A 8 -13.91 7.08 -11.92
CA PRO A 8 -12.45 6.89 -11.98
C PRO A 8 -11.83 6.52 -10.63
N TRP A 9 -12.51 6.82 -9.53
CA TRP A 9 -12.06 6.58 -8.15
C TRP A 9 -12.40 5.17 -7.60
N LEU A 10 -13.20 4.36 -8.35
CA LEU A 10 -13.53 3.01 -7.95
C LEU A 10 -12.50 1.99 -8.49
N PRO A 11 -11.93 1.11 -7.63
CA PRO A 11 -11.10 -0.01 -8.07
C PRO A 11 -11.85 -0.89 -9.10
N ILE A 12 -11.13 -1.40 -10.08
CA ILE A 12 -11.70 -2.21 -11.18
C ILE A 12 -12.44 -3.43 -10.62
N GLY A 13 -11.90 -4.07 -9.57
CA GLY A 13 -12.54 -5.20 -8.92
C GLY A 13 -13.94 -4.87 -8.39
N LYS A 14 -14.13 -3.70 -7.75
CA LYS A 14 -15.45 -3.26 -7.27
C LYS A 14 -16.43 -2.94 -8.40
N LEU A 15 -15.93 -2.43 -9.52
CA LEU A 15 -16.73 -2.13 -10.71
C LEU A 15 -17.31 -3.39 -11.36
N VAL A 16 -16.55 -4.50 -11.33
CA VAL A 16 -16.98 -5.81 -11.84
C VAL A 16 -17.97 -6.47 -10.86
N MET A 17 -17.80 -6.27 -9.55
CA MET A 17 -18.71 -6.83 -8.54
C MET A 17 -20.16 -6.37 -8.66
N ILE A 18 -20.42 -5.14 -9.13
CA ILE A 18 -21.78 -4.60 -9.21
C ILE A 18 -22.69 -5.41 -10.16
N PRO A 19 -22.33 -5.62 -11.43
CA PRO A 19 -23.13 -6.47 -12.32
C PRO A 19 -23.20 -7.92 -11.85
N ASP A 20 -22.13 -8.49 -11.31
CA ASP A 20 -22.11 -9.86 -10.80
C ASP A 20 -23.07 -10.04 -9.61
N MET A 21 -23.19 -9.04 -8.72
CA MET A 21 -24.15 -9.07 -7.63
C MET A 21 -25.59 -9.14 -8.12
N VAL A 22 -25.92 -8.43 -9.19
CA VAL A 22 -27.24 -8.49 -9.81
C VAL A 22 -27.52 -9.90 -10.34
N VAL A 23 -26.53 -10.52 -11.00
CA VAL A 23 -26.66 -11.90 -11.51
C VAL A 23 -26.85 -12.91 -10.39
N VAL A 24 -26.10 -12.78 -9.28
CA VAL A 24 -26.24 -13.68 -8.11
C VAL A 24 -27.61 -13.54 -7.46
N ILE A 25 -28.16 -12.33 -7.35
CA ILE A 25 -29.51 -12.10 -6.80
C ILE A 25 -30.57 -12.73 -7.73
N LEU A 26 -30.44 -12.53 -9.04
CA LEU A 26 -31.38 -13.14 -10.01
C LEU A 26 -31.30 -14.66 -9.97
N ALA A 27 -30.08 -15.24 -9.89
CA ALA A 27 -29.90 -16.66 -9.75
C ALA A 27 -30.56 -17.22 -8.48
N ALA A 28 -30.43 -16.53 -7.33
CA ALA A 28 -31.08 -16.93 -6.09
C ALA A 28 -32.60 -16.98 -6.22
N VAL A 29 -33.19 -16.00 -6.91
CA VAL A 29 -34.65 -15.94 -7.14
C VAL A 29 -35.11 -17.07 -8.11
N VAL A 30 -34.36 -17.27 -9.21
CA VAL A 30 -34.72 -18.26 -10.23
C VAL A 30 -34.56 -19.70 -9.74
N PHE A 31 -33.48 -20.00 -9.03
CA PHE A 31 -33.22 -21.36 -8.56
C PHE A 31 -33.86 -21.67 -7.19
N GLY A 32 -34.35 -20.66 -6.47
CA GLY A 32 -35.03 -20.84 -5.19
C GLY A 32 -34.14 -21.44 -4.09
N THR A 33 -32.82 -21.47 -4.27
CA THR A 33 -31.87 -22.11 -3.36
C THR A 33 -30.88 -21.09 -2.76
N VAL A 34 -30.92 -20.94 -1.45
CA VAL A 34 -29.99 -20.06 -0.72
C VAL A 34 -28.53 -20.49 -0.90
N ASN A 35 -28.30 -21.79 -1.06
CA ASN A 35 -26.94 -22.32 -1.26
C ASN A 35 -26.29 -21.80 -2.55
N ALA A 36 -27.06 -21.69 -3.65
CA ALA A 36 -26.54 -21.15 -4.90
C ALA A 36 -26.08 -19.69 -4.76
N ALA A 37 -26.85 -18.88 -4.01
CA ALA A 37 -26.49 -17.51 -3.72
C ALA A 37 -25.24 -17.41 -2.84
N LEU A 38 -25.12 -18.24 -1.80
CA LEU A 38 -23.95 -18.26 -0.93
C LEU A 38 -22.67 -18.64 -1.68
N TYR A 39 -22.72 -19.67 -2.53
CA TYR A 39 -21.58 -20.05 -3.36
C TYR A 39 -21.20 -18.92 -4.34
N GLY A 40 -22.17 -18.26 -4.96
CA GLY A 40 -21.95 -17.14 -5.84
C GLY A 40 -21.26 -15.96 -5.13
N LEU A 41 -21.68 -15.62 -3.91
CA LEU A 41 -21.06 -14.57 -3.11
C LEU A 41 -19.60 -14.89 -2.72
N ILE A 42 -19.35 -16.14 -2.29
CA ILE A 42 -18.00 -16.60 -1.96
C ILE A 42 -17.11 -16.53 -3.19
N GLN A 43 -17.56 -17.05 -4.33
CA GLN A 43 -16.83 -17.02 -5.59
C GLN A 43 -16.51 -15.58 -6.02
N MET A 44 -17.48 -14.68 -5.94
CA MET A 44 -17.33 -13.27 -6.28
C MET A 44 -16.30 -12.57 -5.39
N TYR A 45 -16.32 -12.84 -4.08
CA TYR A 45 -15.33 -12.31 -3.14
C TYR A 45 -13.91 -12.81 -3.46
N LEU A 46 -13.76 -14.12 -3.70
CA LEU A 46 -12.47 -14.72 -4.05
C LEU A 46 -11.93 -14.16 -5.37
N LEU A 47 -12.79 -14.07 -6.39
CA LEU A 47 -12.41 -13.54 -7.70
C LEU A 47 -11.96 -12.07 -7.61
N SER A 48 -12.67 -11.24 -6.84
CA SER A 48 -12.27 -9.86 -6.59
C SER A 48 -10.89 -9.76 -5.95
N LYS A 49 -10.61 -10.61 -4.94
CA LYS A 49 -9.31 -10.66 -4.27
C LYS A 49 -8.18 -11.10 -5.21
N VAL A 50 -8.44 -12.09 -6.04
CA VAL A 50 -7.46 -12.57 -7.04
C VAL A 50 -7.20 -11.50 -8.10
N MET A 51 -8.24 -10.81 -8.57
CA MET A 51 -8.11 -9.70 -9.51
C MET A 51 -7.26 -8.56 -8.93
N ASP A 52 -7.57 -8.14 -7.70
CA ASP A 52 -6.81 -7.09 -7.03
C ASP A 52 -5.33 -7.49 -6.87
N MET A 53 -5.08 -8.76 -6.53
CA MET A 53 -3.73 -9.33 -6.43
C MET A 53 -2.97 -9.28 -7.76
N ILE A 54 -3.63 -9.65 -8.86
CA ILE A 54 -3.00 -9.66 -10.21
C ILE A 54 -2.75 -8.23 -10.70
N LEU A 55 -3.68 -7.32 -10.46
CA LEU A 55 -3.61 -5.94 -10.97
C LEU A 55 -2.67 -5.05 -10.16
N TYR A 56 -2.65 -5.19 -8.84
CA TYR A 56 -1.89 -4.31 -7.95
C TYR A 56 -0.69 -5.01 -7.31
N GLY A 57 -0.52 -6.32 -7.53
CA GLY A 57 0.55 -7.12 -6.94
C GLY A 57 0.33 -7.41 -5.44
N TRP A 58 1.15 -8.30 -4.91
CA TRP A 58 1.12 -8.67 -3.48
C TRP A 58 2.01 -7.79 -2.62
N ASP A 59 2.92 -7.06 -3.24
CA ASP A 59 3.95 -6.29 -2.55
C ASP A 59 3.62 -4.80 -2.62
N THR A 60 2.72 -4.36 -1.74
CA THR A 60 2.38 -2.94 -1.62
C THR A 60 3.58 -2.16 -1.10
N SER A 61 3.97 -1.16 -1.85
CA SER A 61 5.03 -0.25 -1.44
C SER A 61 4.53 0.71 -0.37
N ARG A 62 5.42 1.10 0.52
CA ARG A 62 5.17 2.01 1.63
C ARG A 62 6.19 3.14 1.62
N VAL A 63 5.78 4.28 2.10
CA VAL A 63 6.67 5.40 2.37
C VAL A 63 6.61 5.71 3.86
N ALA A 64 7.76 5.91 4.48
CA ALA A 64 7.80 6.38 5.85
C ALA A 64 8.53 7.71 5.98
N TYR A 65 8.03 8.50 6.94
CA TYR A 65 8.72 9.65 7.49
C TYR A 65 9.21 9.27 8.88
N ILE A 66 10.53 9.38 9.09
CA ILE A 66 11.16 9.07 10.38
C ILE A 66 11.73 10.37 10.93
N ILE A 67 11.30 10.74 12.12
CA ILE A 67 11.78 11.93 12.83
C ILE A 67 12.49 11.46 14.09
N THR A 68 13.79 11.66 14.16
CA THR A 68 14.65 11.18 15.26
C THR A 68 15.79 12.15 15.48
N ASP A 69 16.27 12.22 16.71
CA ASP A 69 17.48 12.98 17.06
C ASP A 69 18.77 12.18 16.70
N ARG A 70 18.65 10.84 16.53
CA ARG A 70 19.74 9.95 16.09
C ARG A 70 19.64 9.61 14.60
N TRP A 71 19.48 10.63 13.80
CA TRP A 71 19.22 10.48 12.36
C TRP A 71 20.40 9.84 11.60
N GLU A 72 21.66 10.14 11.96
CA GLU A 72 22.85 9.59 11.30
C GLU A 72 22.91 8.05 11.41
N GLU A 73 22.71 7.53 12.63
CA GLU A 73 22.70 6.09 12.89
C GLU A 73 21.50 5.42 12.20
N THR A 74 20.35 6.12 12.18
CA THR A 74 19.15 5.62 11.50
C THR A 74 19.35 5.55 9.98
N VAL A 75 20.00 6.54 9.39
CA VAL A 75 20.37 6.53 7.96
C VAL A 75 21.27 5.34 7.66
N GLN A 76 22.33 5.14 8.48
CA GLN A 76 23.24 4.01 8.27
C GLN A 76 22.50 2.67 8.34
N GLY A 77 21.64 2.48 9.33
CA GLY A 77 20.83 1.25 9.47
C GLY A 77 19.90 1.00 8.28
N LEU A 78 19.34 2.06 7.67
CA LEU A 78 18.50 1.93 6.47
C LEU A 78 19.33 1.64 5.22
N LEU A 79 20.52 2.24 5.09
CA LEU A 79 21.47 1.96 4.00
C LEU A 79 21.97 0.51 4.07
N ASP A 80 22.26 0.00 5.26
CA ASP A 80 22.66 -1.41 5.48
C ASP A 80 21.55 -2.39 5.05
N MET A 81 20.28 -1.95 5.12
CA MET A 81 19.12 -2.68 4.58
C MET A 81 18.93 -2.47 3.07
N ASN A 82 19.88 -1.81 2.39
CA ASN A 82 19.83 -1.47 0.97
C ASN A 82 18.61 -0.61 0.60
N ARG A 83 18.28 0.39 1.44
CA ARG A 83 17.21 1.35 1.21
C ARG A 83 17.74 2.76 1.07
N GLY A 84 17.39 3.39 -0.06
CA GLY A 84 17.68 4.81 -0.29
C GLY A 84 16.91 5.67 0.72
N VAL A 85 17.57 6.68 1.27
CA VAL A 85 17.00 7.60 2.25
C VAL A 85 17.21 9.02 1.77
N THR A 86 16.15 9.83 1.83
CA THR A 86 16.23 11.26 1.54
C THR A 86 16.08 12.04 2.84
N LEU A 87 17.00 12.96 3.10
CA LEU A 87 16.94 13.85 4.25
C LEU A 87 16.14 15.10 3.88
N LEU A 88 15.13 15.39 4.68
CA LEU A 88 14.33 16.60 4.59
C LEU A 88 14.58 17.45 5.84
N GLN A 89 14.87 18.73 5.65
CA GLN A 89 15.02 19.66 6.76
C GLN A 89 13.63 20.09 7.27
N GLY A 90 13.43 20.01 8.55
CA GLY A 90 12.21 20.42 9.22
C GLY A 90 12.50 21.25 10.46
N LYS A 91 11.50 21.96 10.96
CA LYS A 91 11.56 22.70 12.20
C LYS A 91 10.43 22.31 13.12
N GLY A 92 10.75 21.93 14.34
CA GLY A 92 9.74 21.63 15.35
C GLY A 92 8.96 22.91 15.73
N ALA A 93 7.66 22.95 15.44
CA ALA A 93 6.85 24.14 15.68
C ALA A 93 6.76 24.52 17.16
N TYR A 94 6.76 23.53 18.06
CA TYR A 94 6.69 23.75 19.50
C TYR A 94 8.03 24.15 20.11
N THR A 95 9.12 23.48 19.70
CA THR A 95 10.46 23.70 20.31
C THR A 95 11.28 24.73 19.55
N GLY A 96 10.93 25.06 18.31
CA GLY A 96 11.75 25.89 17.42
C GLY A 96 13.04 25.19 16.93
N ALA A 97 13.30 23.95 17.37
CA ALA A 97 14.51 23.21 17.03
C ALA A 97 14.48 22.71 15.58
N GLU A 98 15.64 22.74 14.94
CA GLU A 98 15.83 22.08 13.65
C GLU A 98 15.80 20.57 13.82
N LYS A 99 15.13 19.87 12.89
CA LYS A 99 14.97 18.43 12.88
C LYS A 99 15.26 17.89 11.48
N GLN A 100 15.90 16.73 11.43
CA GLN A 100 16.04 15.98 10.20
C GLN A 100 14.90 14.96 10.11
N VAL A 101 14.19 14.97 8.98
CA VAL A 101 13.13 14.02 8.66
C VAL A 101 13.65 13.10 7.56
N LEU A 102 13.71 11.82 7.84
CA LEU A 102 14.14 10.84 6.86
C LEU A 102 12.91 10.34 6.09
N LEU A 103 12.97 10.47 4.78
CA LEU A 103 12.00 9.91 3.85
C LEU A 103 12.59 8.62 3.27
N VAL A 104 11.90 7.51 3.46
CA VAL A 104 12.32 6.20 2.96
C VAL A 104 11.15 5.47 2.32
N ALA A 105 11.39 4.89 1.14
CA ALA A 105 10.47 3.99 0.46
C ALA A 105 10.91 2.53 0.71
N PHE A 106 9.95 1.66 1.01
CA PHE A 106 10.22 0.26 1.31
C PHE A 106 9.01 -0.62 1.01
N ARG A 107 9.20 -1.94 0.96
CA ARG A 107 8.12 -2.89 0.74
C ARG A 107 7.44 -3.26 2.06
N GLN A 108 6.16 -3.58 2.01
CA GLN A 108 5.34 -3.93 3.18
C GLN A 108 6.03 -4.94 4.13
N ARG A 109 6.73 -5.93 3.59
CA ARG A 109 7.44 -6.96 4.38
C ARG A 109 8.61 -6.42 5.22
N GLU A 110 9.12 -5.23 4.89
CA GLU A 110 10.28 -4.61 5.55
C GLU A 110 9.89 -3.74 6.75
N ILE A 111 8.60 -3.53 6.98
CA ILE A 111 8.12 -2.70 8.09
C ILE A 111 8.57 -3.23 9.46
N VAL A 112 8.58 -4.55 9.64
CA VAL A 112 8.96 -5.16 10.92
C VAL A 112 10.45 -5.03 11.20
N PRO A 113 11.36 -5.38 10.26
CA PRO A 113 12.79 -5.10 10.42
C PRO A 113 13.10 -3.63 10.70
N ILE A 114 12.51 -2.70 9.95
CA ILE A 114 12.72 -1.26 10.14
C ILE A 114 12.28 -0.82 11.54
N LYS A 115 11.10 -1.24 12.00
CA LYS A 115 10.61 -0.93 13.36
C LYS A 115 11.52 -1.47 14.46
N ARG A 116 12.11 -2.65 14.25
CA ARG A 116 13.05 -3.24 15.22
C ARG A 116 14.31 -2.41 15.29
N MET A 117 14.94 -2.12 14.16
CA MET A 117 16.12 -1.27 14.05
C MET A 117 15.90 0.11 14.69
N LEU A 118 14.78 0.78 14.37
CA LEU A 118 14.44 2.07 14.96
C LEU A 118 14.31 2.01 16.49
N ARG A 119 13.68 0.96 17.02
CA ARG A 119 13.52 0.79 18.47
C ARG A 119 14.86 0.60 19.18
N GLU A 120 15.82 -0.07 18.54
CA GLU A 120 17.17 -0.27 19.07
C GLU A 120 17.99 1.02 19.03
N ILE A 121 17.86 1.81 17.96
CA ILE A 121 18.59 3.07 17.80
C ILE A 121 17.97 4.17 18.66
N ASP A 122 16.69 4.48 18.45
CA ASP A 122 15.97 5.53 19.16
C ASP A 122 14.54 5.13 19.48
N PRO A 123 14.25 4.67 20.71
CA PRO A 123 12.90 4.31 21.12
C PRO A 123 11.89 5.46 21.10
N LYS A 124 12.37 6.71 21.02
CA LYS A 124 11.53 7.93 20.97
C LYS A 124 11.30 8.45 19.55
N ALA A 125 11.88 7.80 18.55
CA ALA A 125 11.70 8.18 17.14
C ALA A 125 10.21 8.16 16.74
N PHE A 126 9.80 9.17 15.99
CA PHE A 126 8.51 9.16 15.31
C PHE A 126 8.63 8.43 14.00
N PHE A 127 7.83 7.39 13.83
CA PHE A 127 7.76 6.57 12.62
C PHE A 127 6.36 6.62 12.03
N ILE A 128 6.18 7.42 10.99
CA ILE A 128 4.92 7.61 10.29
C ILE A 128 4.99 6.81 8.99
N VAL A 129 4.05 5.90 8.78
CA VAL A 129 3.98 5.07 7.57
C VAL A 129 2.75 5.43 6.78
N CYS A 130 2.94 5.70 5.50
CA CYS A 130 1.88 6.00 4.54
C CYS A 130 1.84 4.88 3.48
N ASP A 131 0.62 4.56 3.04
CA ASP A 131 0.43 3.70 1.88
C ASP A 131 0.84 4.46 0.62
N ALA A 132 1.73 3.88 -0.17
CA ALA A 132 2.03 4.38 -1.49
C ALA A 132 1.31 3.53 -2.52
N HIS A 133 0.47 4.16 -3.34
CA HIS A 133 -0.27 3.45 -4.39
C HIS A 133 0.68 2.93 -5.46
N GLU A 134 1.75 3.70 -5.71
CA GLU A 134 2.74 3.38 -6.72
C GLU A 134 4.06 4.05 -6.35
N ILE A 135 5.14 3.32 -6.49
CA ILE A 135 6.51 3.83 -6.42
C ILE A 135 7.24 3.31 -7.65
N LEU A 136 7.70 4.24 -8.48
CA LEU A 136 8.50 3.96 -9.66
C LEU A 136 9.93 4.43 -9.41
N GLY A 137 10.91 3.69 -9.92
CA GLY A 137 12.31 4.00 -9.79
C GLY A 137 13.15 2.82 -9.35
N GLU A 138 14.44 3.08 -9.17
CA GLU A 138 15.43 2.05 -8.85
C GLU A 138 15.07 1.30 -7.56
N GLY A 139 14.97 -0.02 -7.67
CA GLY A 139 14.59 -0.91 -6.55
C GLY A 139 13.09 -1.16 -6.37
N PHE A 140 12.21 -0.50 -7.16
CA PHE A 140 10.75 -0.67 -7.12
C PHE A 140 10.18 -1.06 -8.48
N GLY A 141 9.51 -0.17 -9.18
CA GLY A 141 8.94 -0.40 -10.51
C GLY A 141 9.76 0.25 -11.60
N ASP A 142 9.72 -0.31 -12.82
CA ASP A 142 10.37 0.28 -13.98
C ASP A 142 9.37 1.16 -14.74
N TYR A 143 9.77 2.40 -15.08
CA TYR A 143 8.96 3.34 -15.87
C TYR A 143 8.58 2.80 -17.25
N GLN A 144 9.33 1.82 -17.78
CA GLN A 144 9.12 1.31 -19.16
C GLN A 144 8.03 0.24 -19.29
N LYS A 145 7.40 -0.21 -18.19
CA LYS A 145 6.37 -1.27 -18.26
C LYS A 145 4.94 -0.80 -18.43
N GLU A 146 4.68 0.51 -18.47
CA GLU A 146 3.31 1.06 -18.56
C GLU A 146 2.92 1.64 -19.92
N GLU A 147 3.74 1.50 -20.96
CA GLU A 147 3.31 1.80 -22.32
C GLU A 147 2.71 0.55 -23.00
N ILE A 148 1.48 0.16 -22.60
CA ILE A 148 0.57 -0.62 -23.44
C ILE A 148 -0.89 -0.18 -23.23
#